data_fc9aa87a0d16d8533cca0ded2bd75d2b
#
_entry.id   fc9aa87a0d16d8533cca0ded2bd75d2b
#
_cell.length_a   1.000
_cell.length_b   1.000
_cell.length_c   1.000
_cell.angle_alpha   90.00
_cell.angle_beta   90.00
_cell.angle_gamma   90.00
#
_symmetry.space_group_name_H-M   'P 1'
#
loop_
_entity.id
_entity.type
_entity.pdbx_description
1 polymer ?
#
loop_
_entity_poly.entity_id
_entity_poly.type
_entity_poly.pdbx_seq_one_letter_code
_entity_poly.pdbx_strand_id
1 'polypeptide(L)'
;MNILKLTPSCKDYLWGGSRLRSDFGIKSHPDGPSYLADGTTLADYVTAHPGCLGTDCEKFEQFPILTKFIDAKNNLSIQVHPSNEYALKNEHQYGKTEMWYVLDCEPGAFLYYGFDHEISKA
;
A
#
# COMPACT_ATOMS: atom_id res chain seq x y z
N MET A 1 23.67 -1.51 8.94
CA MET A 1 22.31 -1.49 8.33
C MET A 1 22.34 -0.46 7.22
N ASN A 2 22.02 -0.84 5.99
CA ASN A 2 21.99 0.10 4.86
C ASN A 2 20.55 0.51 4.59
N ILE A 3 20.33 1.80 4.36
CA ILE A 3 19.03 2.32 3.92
C ILE A 3 18.99 2.22 2.40
N LEU A 4 18.02 1.48 1.88
CA LEU A 4 17.79 1.34 0.45
C LEU A 4 16.66 2.27 0.03
N LYS A 5 16.94 3.14 -0.94
CA LYS A 5 15.92 3.98 -1.54
C LYS A 5 15.26 3.23 -2.70
N LEU A 6 13.94 3.12 -2.64
CA LEU A 6 13.16 2.48 -3.68
C LEU A 6 12.54 3.50 -4.62
N THR A 7 12.45 3.15 -5.90
CA THR A 7 11.63 3.84 -6.88
C THR A 7 10.27 3.14 -6.91
N PRO A 8 9.17 3.83 -6.55
CA PRO A 8 7.84 3.23 -6.48
C PRO A 8 7.25 3.03 -7.88
N SER A 9 6.35 2.06 -8.01
CA SER A 9 5.42 2.02 -9.13
C SER A 9 4.33 3.08 -8.94
N CYS A 10 3.84 3.67 -10.03
CA CYS A 10 2.76 4.63 -9.98
C CYS A 10 1.65 4.19 -10.95
N LYS A 11 0.42 4.19 -10.46
CA LYS A 11 -0.76 3.84 -11.25
C LYS A 11 -1.65 5.07 -11.40
N ASP A 12 -2.08 5.32 -12.62
CA ASP A 12 -3.07 6.34 -12.89
C ASP A 12 -4.47 5.74 -12.70
N TYR A 13 -5.18 6.25 -11.69
CA TYR A 13 -6.57 5.89 -11.41
C TYR A 13 -7.50 7.04 -11.81
N LEU A 14 -8.76 6.72 -12.14
CA LEU A 14 -9.77 7.72 -12.49
C LEU A 14 -10.02 8.75 -11.36
N TRP A 15 -9.80 8.34 -10.11
CA TRP A 15 -9.90 9.20 -8.93
C TRP A 15 -8.59 9.91 -8.57
N GLY A 16 -7.49 9.58 -9.24
CA GLY A 16 -6.15 10.08 -8.92
C GLY A 16 -5.93 11.53 -9.35
N GLY A 17 -5.13 12.25 -8.58
CA GLY A 17 -4.63 13.59 -8.88
C GLY A 17 -3.24 13.56 -9.52
N SER A 18 -2.61 14.72 -9.61
CA SER A 18 -1.29 14.90 -10.26
C SER A 18 -0.19 15.37 -9.28
N ARG A 19 -0.53 15.63 -8.02
CA ARG A 19 0.38 16.24 -7.03
C ARG A 19 1.57 15.37 -6.67
N LEU A 20 1.43 14.05 -6.72
CA LEU A 20 2.57 13.15 -6.48
C LEU A 20 3.73 13.44 -7.44
N ARG A 21 3.44 13.79 -8.69
CA ARG A 21 4.46 14.16 -9.68
C ARG A 21 4.90 15.61 -9.52
N SER A 22 3.94 16.55 -9.44
CA SER A 22 4.24 17.99 -9.42
C SER A 22 4.93 18.43 -8.13
N ASP A 23 4.42 18.00 -6.97
CA ASP A 23 4.81 18.56 -5.68
C ASP A 23 5.88 17.71 -4.99
N PHE A 24 5.86 16.39 -5.19
CA PHE A 24 6.76 15.46 -4.52
C PHE A 24 7.82 14.85 -5.44
N GLY A 25 7.78 15.15 -6.75
CA GLY A 25 8.76 14.64 -7.71
C GLY A 25 8.79 13.11 -7.82
N ILE A 26 7.71 12.44 -7.44
CA ILE A 26 7.63 10.98 -7.51
C ILE A 26 7.49 10.58 -8.98
N LYS A 27 8.56 10.01 -9.50
CA LYS A 27 8.57 9.45 -10.85
C LYS A 27 7.83 8.12 -10.84
N SER A 28 6.93 7.96 -11.79
CA SER A 28 6.18 6.73 -12.00
C SER A 28 6.86 5.85 -13.04
N HIS A 29 6.77 4.56 -12.86
CA HIS A 29 6.87 3.60 -13.95
C HIS A 29 5.54 2.83 -14.03
N PRO A 30 5.09 2.45 -15.24
CA PRO A 30 3.86 1.71 -15.40
C PRO A 30 4.01 0.34 -14.74
N ASP A 31 2.95 -0.16 -14.20
CA ASP A 31 2.79 -1.45 -13.53
C ASP A 31 4.06 -2.26 -13.25
N GLY A 32 4.37 -2.44 -12.00
CA GLY A 32 5.54 -3.24 -11.67
C GLY A 32 5.93 -3.16 -10.20
N PRO A 33 6.97 -3.89 -9.82
CA PRO A 33 7.55 -3.85 -8.50
C PRO A 33 8.27 -2.51 -8.25
N SER A 34 8.57 -2.24 -6.99
CA SER A 34 9.52 -1.20 -6.63
C SER A 34 10.94 -1.62 -7.01
N TYR A 35 11.75 -0.67 -7.47
CA TYR A 35 13.12 -0.91 -7.89
C TYR A 35 14.13 -0.18 -7.02
N LEU A 36 15.30 -0.78 -6.85
CA LEU A 36 16.48 -0.12 -6.33
C LEU A 36 17.12 0.76 -7.42
N ALA A 37 18.12 1.57 -7.04
CA ALA A 37 18.78 2.50 -7.95
C ALA A 37 19.53 1.80 -9.11
N ASP A 38 19.95 0.55 -8.92
CA ASP A 38 20.63 -0.28 -9.91
C ASP A 38 19.67 -1.06 -10.83
N GLY A 39 18.36 -0.89 -10.64
CA GLY A 39 17.34 -1.59 -11.41
C GLY A 39 16.91 -2.94 -10.84
N THR A 40 17.50 -3.39 -9.74
CA THR A 40 17.09 -4.63 -9.05
C THR A 40 15.69 -4.44 -8.46
N THR A 41 14.80 -5.41 -8.61
CA THR A 41 13.50 -5.36 -7.95
C THR A 41 13.65 -5.59 -6.44
N LEU A 42 12.71 -5.05 -5.65
CA LEU A 42 12.70 -5.35 -4.21
C LEU A 42 12.57 -6.85 -3.95
N ALA A 43 11.78 -7.56 -4.74
CA ALA A 43 11.60 -9.01 -4.60
C ALA A 43 12.91 -9.78 -4.85
N ASP A 44 13.63 -9.45 -5.91
CA ASP A 44 14.93 -10.07 -6.21
C ASP A 44 15.96 -9.75 -5.13
N TYR A 45 15.97 -8.51 -4.63
CA TYR A 45 16.86 -8.12 -3.54
C TYR A 45 16.57 -8.93 -2.27
N VAL A 46 15.32 -9.06 -1.87
CA VAL A 46 14.91 -9.84 -0.69
C VAL A 46 15.31 -11.31 -0.84
N THR A 47 15.13 -11.87 -2.03
CA THR A 47 15.53 -13.26 -2.34
C THR A 47 17.04 -13.46 -2.23
N ALA A 48 17.82 -12.50 -2.73
CA ALA A 48 19.29 -12.56 -2.68
C ALA A 48 19.87 -12.27 -1.28
N HIS A 49 19.09 -11.67 -0.37
CA HIS A 49 19.54 -11.28 0.97
C HIS A 49 18.60 -11.81 2.06
N PRO A 50 18.62 -13.12 2.34
CA PRO A 50 17.81 -13.72 3.38
C PRO A 50 17.98 -13.00 4.73
N GLY A 51 16.87 -12.76 5.43
CA GLY A 51 16.86 -12.05 6.71
C GLY A 51 16.93 -10.51 6.62
N CYS A 52 17.03 -9.92 5.44
CA CYS A 52 17.08 -8.46 5.29
C CYS A 52 15.79 -7.76 5.76
N LEU A 53 14.68 -8.47 5.80
CA LEU A 53 13.38 -7.98 6.29
C LEU A 53 13.20 -8.11 7.82
N GLY A 54 14.16 -8.77 8.50
CA GLY A 54 14.09 -9.03 9.94
C GLY A 54 13.22 -10.22 10.31
N THR A 55 13.38 -10.68 11.55
CA THR A 55 12.76 -11.91 12.06
C THR A 55 11.24 -11.88 12.08
N ASP A 56 10.63 -10.72 12.25
CA ASP A 56 9.17 -10.58 12.27
C ASP A 56 8.52 -10.89 10.91
N CYS A 57 9.29 -10.80 9.83
CA CYS A 57 8.83 -11.08 8.48
C CYS A 57 9.04 -12.54 8.03
N GLU A 58 9.80 -13.34 8.76
CA GLU A 58 10.11 -14.73 8.38
C GLU A 58 8.88 -15.65 8.26
N LYS A 59 7.80 -15.31 8.96
CA LYS A 59 6.52 -16.06 8.92
C LYS A 59 5.68 -15.80 7.67
N PHE A 60 6.07 -14.85 6.82
CA PHE A 60 5.33 -14.49 5.61
C PHE A 60 6.08 -14.96 4.36
N GLU A 61 5.34 -15.46 3.38
CA GLU A 61 5.89 -15.89 2.09
C GLU A 61 6.39 -14.71 1.24
N GLN A 62 5.87 -13.52 1.50
CA GLN A 62 6.24 -12.28 0.81
C GLN A 62 6.31 -11.12 1.78
N PHE A 63 6.92 -10.01 1.39
CA PHE A 63 7.00 -8.82 2.22
C PHE A 63 5.60 -8.31 2.60
N PRO A 64 5.24 -8.26 3.90
CA PRO A 64 3.86 -8.09 4.33
C PRO A 64 3.39 -6.63 4.40
N ILE A 65 4.22 -5.69 3.97
CA ILE A 65 3.92 -4.26 4.08
C ILE A 65 3.82 -3.63 2.69
N LEU A 66 2.74 -2.88 2.48
CA LEU A 66 2.55 -2.05 1.30
C LEU A 66 2.31 -0.60 1.73
N THR A 67 3.25 0.27 1.40
CA THR A 67 3.10 1.71 1.61
C THR A 67 2.62 2.36 0.31
N LYS A 68 1.56 3.16 0.40
CA LYS A 68 1.00 3.90 -0.74
C LYS A 68 1.00 5.39 -0.46
N PHE A 69 1.40 6.18 -1.45
CA PHE A 69 1.07 7.58 -1.51
C PHE A 69 -0.19 7.73 -2.37
N ILE A 70 -1.21 8.33 -1.81
CA ILE A 70 -2.51 8.51 -2.47
C ILE A 70 -2.75 10.01 -2.63
N ASP A 71 -2.91 10.44 -3.87
CA ASP A 71 -3.36 11.78 -4.23
C ASP A 71 -4.74 11.62 -4.88
N ALA A 72 -5.79 11.89 -4.09
CA ALA A 72 -7.18 11.69 -4.51
C ALA A 72 -7.78 12.99 -5.04
N LYS A 73 -8.17 13.01 -6.29
CA LYS A 73 -8.96 14.08 -6.92
C LYS A 73 -10.47 13.82 -6.81
N ASN A 74 -10.87 12.56 -6.83
CA ASN A 74 -12.25 12.12 -6.72
C ASN A 74 -12.37 11.06 -5.63
N ASN A 75 -13.60 10.71 -5.27
CA ASN A 75 -13.86 9.69 -4.26
C ASN A 75 -13.27 8.33 -4.65
N LEU A 76 -12.59 7.70 -3.72
CA LEU A 76 -12.19 6.30 -3.83
C LEU A 76 -13.39 5.39 -3.57
N SER A 77 -13.28 4.14 -3.99
CA SER A 77 -14.25 3.11 -3.63
C SER A 77 -14.29 2.89 -2.12
N ILE A 78 -15.47 2.65 -1.58
CA ILE A 78 -15.64 2.22 -0.19
C ILE A 78 -15.31 0.73 -0.13
N GLN A 79 -14.40 0.35 0.77
CA GLN A 79 -13.92 -1.03 0.90
C GLN A 79 -13.99 -1.48 2.35
N VAL A 80 -14.32 -2.75 2.53
CA VAL A 80 -14.19 -3.44 3.82
C VAL A 80 -13.10 -4.48 3.68
N HIS A 81 -12.10 -4.44 4.58
CA HIS A 81 -10.99 -5.37 4.57
C HIS A 81 -11.20 -6.47 5.60
N PRO A 82 -11.09 -7.75 5.19
CA PRO A 82 -11.30 -8.87 6.09
C PRO A 82 -10.12 -9.07 7.05
N SER A 83 -10.39 -9.76 8.17
CA SER A 83 -9.35 -10.29 9.04
C SER A 83 -8.58 -11.42 8.36
N ASN A 84 -7.38 -11.76 8.86
CA ASN A 84 -6.61 -12.91 8.38
C ASN A 84 -7.41 -14.22 8.48
N GLU A 85 -8.15 -14.42 9.57
CA GLU A 85 -8.94 -15.63 9.79
C GLU A 85 -9.97 -15.83 8.67
N TYR A 86 -10.70 -14.77 8.33
CA TYR A 86 -11.69 -14.84 7.24
C TYR A 86 -11.01 -14.99 5.88
N ALA A 87 -10.02 -14.15 5.59
CA ALA A 87 -9.42 -14.06 4.26
C ALA A 87 -8.62 -15.32 3.88
N LEU A 88 -7.86 -15.89 4.79
CA LEU A 88 -7.14 -17.15 4.55
C LEU A 88 -8.10 -18.30 4.25
N LYS A 89 -9.24 -18.36 4.97
CA LYS A 89 -10.23 -19.42 4.80
C LYS A 89 -11.04 -19.30 3.51
N ASN A 90 -11.43 -18.07 3.12
CA ASN A 90 -12.43 -17.85 2.08
C ASN A 90 -11.83 -17.30 0.78
N GLU A 91 -10.73 -16.54 0.88
CA GLU A 91 -10.11 -15.84 -0.25
C GLU A 91 -8.73 -16.40 -0.60
N HIS A 92 -8.18 -17.31 0.22
CA HIS A 92 -6.83 -17.85 0.08
C HIS A 92 -5.74 -16.78 0.00
N GLN A 93 -5.94 -15.68 0.71
CA GLN A 93 -5.03 -14.53 0.82
C GLN A 93 -4.98 -14.03 2.25
N TYR A 94 -3.97 -13.26 2.58
CA TYR A 94 -3.93 -12.55 3.85
C TYR A 94 -5.01 -11.46 3.89
N GLY A 95 -5.59 -11.26 5.06
CA GLY A 95 -6.41 -10.10 5.34
C GLY A 95 -5.59 -8.81 5.25
N LYS A 96 -6.25 -7.67 5.40
CA LYS A 96 -5.59 -6.38 5.26
C LYS A 96 -5.92 -5.49 6.46
N THR A 97 -4.89 -5.19 7.24
CA THR A 97 -4.95 -4.11 8.22
C THR A 97 -4.43 -2.86 7.56
N GLU A 98 -5.20 -1.79 7.58
CA GLU A 98 -4.87 -0.53 6.90
C GLU A 98 -4.87 0.64 7.88
N MET A 99 -3.92 1.52 7.68
CA MET A 99 -3.80 2.78 8.39
C MET A 99 -3.67 3.91 7.38
N TRP A 100 -4.33 5.02 7.62
CA TRP A 100 -4.21 6.23 6.83
C TRP A 100 -3.54 7.34 7.65
N TYR A 101 -2.60 8.03 7.04
CA TYR A 101 -1.99 9.24 7.56
C TYR A 101 -2.21 10.36 6.56
N VAL A 102 -2.99 11.37 6.95
CA VAL A 102 -3.29 12.52 6.08
C VAL A 102 -2.11 13.48 6.11
N LEU A 103 -1.46 13.65 4.97
CA LEU A 103 -0.35 14.58 4.80
C LEU A 103 -0.85 16.00 4.53
N ASP A 104 -1.91 16.11 3.71
CA ASP A 104 -2.53 17.35 3.30
C ASP A 104 -3.95 17.08 2.80
N CYS A 105 -4.84 18.07 2.84
CA CYS A 105 -6.19 17.95 2.33
C CYS A 105 -6.79 19.31 1.94
N GLU A 106 -7.64 19.31 0.94
CA GLU A 106 -8.44 20.48 0.60
C GLU A 106 -9.55 20.75 1.62
N PRO A 107 -9.99 22.01 1.79
CA PRO A 107 -11.14 22.31 2.64
C PRO A 107 -12.37 21.52 2.21
N GLY A 108 -12.99 20.83 3.18
CA GLY A 108 -14.16 19.99 2.93
C GLY A 108 -13.85 18.57 2.47
N ALA A 109 -12.58 18.17 2.38
CA ALA A 109 -12.22 16.78 2.18
C ALA A 109 -12.69 15.91 3.36
N PHE A 110 -13.05 14.66 3.07
CA PHE A 110 -13.58 13.73 4.07
C PHE A 110 -13.14 12.30 3.80
N LEU A 111 -13.25 11.47 4.82
CA LEU A 111 -13.03 10.03 4.76
C LEU A 111 -14.25 9.30 5.31
N TYR A 112 -14.62 8.20 4.69
CA TYR A 112 -15.55 7.23 5.28
C TYR A 112 -14.75 6.28 6.18
N TYR A 113 -15.11 6.22 7.46
CA TYR A 113 -14.43 5.38 8.43
C TYR A 113 -15.40 4.81 9.45
N GLY A 114 -15.45 3.48 9.54
CA GLY A 114 -16.36 2.80 10.46
C GLY A 114 -17.83 2.88 10.05
N PHE A 115 -18.71 2.69 11.03
CA PHE A 115 -20.15 2.69 10.90
C PHE A 115 -20.73 3.62 11.97
N ASP A 116 -21.86 4.22 11.70
CA ASP A 116 -22.60 5.11 12.63
C ASP A 116 -23.47 4.33 13.63
N HIS A 117 -23.60 3.03 13.45
CA HIS A 117 -24.33 2.14 14.34
C HIS A 117 -23.70 0.75 14.38
N GLU A 118 -24.05 -0.03 15.38
CA GLU A 118 -23.60 -1.43 15.50
C GLU A 118 -24.23 -2.26 14.37
N ILE A 119 -23.39 -3.01 13.66
CA ILE A 119 -23.82 -3.94 12.62
C ILE A 119 -23.52 -5.37 13.05
N SER A 120 -24.46 -6.28 12.82
CA SER A 120 -24.28 -7.72 12.98
C SER A 120 -24.19 -8.40 11.62
N LYS A 121 -23.58 -9.58 11.59
CA LYS A 121 -23.72 -10.48 10.44
C LYS A 121 -25.17 -10.95 10.40
N ALA A 122 -25.83 -10.72 9.27
CA ALA A 122 -27.13 -11.32 8.99
C ALA A 122 -26.99 -12.81 8.75
#